data_0d47a230a3301591660b396d577d4b85
#
_entry.id   0d47a230a3301591660b396d577d4b85
#
_cell.length_a   1.000
_cell.length_b   1.000
_cell.length_c   1.000
_cell.angle_alpha   90.00
_cell.angle_beta   90.00
_cell.angle_gamma   90.00
#
_symmetry.space_group_name_H-M   'P 1'
#
loop_
_entity.id
_entity.type
_entity.pdbx_description
1 polymer ?
#
loop_
_entity_poly.entity_id
_entity_poly.type
_entity_poly.pdbx_seq_one_letter_code
_entity_poly.pdbx_strand_id
1 'polypeptide(L)'
;MQVDPIHQFEIKNFVPLFNLGGHEISFTNSALYMFIIVGLTSVLLIGGTMRRAVVPGRLQSIAEICYEFVANTVRSSAGTEGMKFFPFVFTLFMFVLAANLIGLIPYSFTVTSQLIITVTLALLVFFIVVGYGFWKNGLRFLNLFVLKGVPKLILPAIIAIEVLSFLSRPVSHSVRLFANMLAGHITLQVFAGFVIMLGSAGILGIFGATLPFIMVVLLFALELLVAFLQAYVFAILTCIYLNDAIHPGH
;
A
#
# COMPACT_ATOMS: atom_id res chain seq x y z
N MET A 1 -26.25 -18.11 11.20
CA MET A 1 -25.54 -17.46 10.09
C MET A 1 -24.09 -17.90 10.19
N GLN A 2 -23.56 -18.65 9.22
CA GLN A 2 -22.12 -18.86 9.13
C GLN A 2 -21.51 -17.54 8.67
N VAL A 3 -20.71 -16.92 9.53
CA VAL A 3 -19.89 -15.76 9.16
C VAL A 3 -18.70 -16.34 8.42
N ASP A 4 -18.76 -16.34 7.09
CA ASP A 4 -17.62 -16.73 6.27
C ASP A 4 -16.74 -15.49 6.03
N PRO A 5 -15.60 -15.40 6.72
CA PRO A 5 -14.73 -14.22 6.63
C PRO A 5 -14.00 -14.11 5.28
N ILE A 6 -14.07 -15.14 4.42
CA ILE A 6 -13.32 -15.17 3.14
C ILE A 6 -14.19 -14.64 1.99
N HIS A 7 -15.51 -14.73 2.08
CA HIS A 7 -16.43 -14.34 1.01
C HIS A 7 -16.31 -12.86 0.59
N GLN A 8 -15.83 -11.97 1.48
CA GLN A 8 -15.62 -10.55 1.18
C GLN A 8 -14.49 -10.32 0.17
N PHE A 9 -13.53 -11.26 0.06
CA PHE A 9 -12.35 -11.13 -0.80
C PHE A 9 -12.52 -11.81 -2.16
N GLU A 10 -13.68 -12.41 -2.43
CA GLU A 10 -13.96 -13.05 -3.70
C GLU A 10 -14.10 -12.03 -4.83
N ILE A 11 -13.39 -12.30 -5.94
CA ILE A 11 -13.48 -11.50 -7.15
C ILE A 11 -14.74 -11.90 -7.89
N LYS A 12 -15.70 -10.96 -8.04
CA LYS A 12 -16.94 -11.16 -8.80
C LYS A 12 -16.83 -10.46 -10.14
N ASN A 13 -17.22 -11.18 -11.19
CA ASN A 13 -17.30 -10.64 -12.54
C ASN A 13 -18.64 -9.91 -12.69
N PHE A 14 -18.61 -8.60 -13.01
CA PHE A 14 -19.83 -7.82 -13.24
C PHE A 14 -20.22 -7.81 -14.72
N VAL A 15 -19.30 -7.53 -15.62
CA VAL A 15 -19.58 -7.42 -17.05
C VAL A 15 -18.47 -8.12 -17.83
N PRO A 16 -18.77 -9.13 -18.66
CA PRO A 16 -17.80 -9.69 -19.59
C PRO A 16 -17.53 -8.67 -20.69
N LEU A 17 -16.25 -8.30 -20.91
CA LEU A 17 -15.85 -7.31 -21.92
C LEU A 17 -15.53 -7.99 -23.26
N PHE A 18 -14.59 -8.93 -23.26
CA PHE A 18 -14.21 -9.67 -24.45
C PHE A 18 -13.42 -10.94 -24.08
N ASN A 19 -13.41 -11.90 -25.01
CA ASN A 19 -12.65 -13.14 -24.91
C ASN A 19 -11.35 -13.03 -25.71
N LEU A 20 -10.20 -13.13 -25.03
CA LEU A 20 -8.89 -13.15 -25.67
C LEU A 20 -8.25 -14.52 -25.46
N GLY A 21 -8.09 -15.31 -26.55
CA GLY A 21 -7.38 -16.59 -26.47
C GLY A 21 -7.94 -17.63 -25.50
N GLY A 22 -9.26 -17.65 -25.25
CA GLY A 22 -9.90 -18.59 -24.31
C GLY A 22 -10.01 -18.09 -22.85
N HIS A 23 -9.53 -16.89 -22.57
CA HIS A 23 -9.72 -16.23 -21.26
C HIS A 23 -10.77 -15.12 -21.37
N GLU A 24 -11.81 -15.21 -20.55
CA GLU A 24 -12.82 -14.15 -20.43
C GLU A 24 -12.24 -12.98 -19.63
N ILE A 25 -12.07 -11.83 -20.31
CA ILE A 25 -11.71 -10.57 -19.66
C ILE A 25 -13.02 -9.90 -19.25
N SER A 26 -13.25 -9.85 -17.93
CA SER A 26 -14.44 -9.25 -17.36
C SER A 26 -14.10 -8.07 -16.47
N PHE A 27 -15.01 -7.08 -16.40
CA PHE A 27 -14.91 -6.00 -15.45
C PHE A 27 -15.30 -6.54 -14.06
N THR A 28 -14.34 -6.53 -13.13
CA THR A 28 -14.48 -7.11 -11.80
C THR A 28 -14.81 -6.06 -10.74
N ASN A 29 -15.29 -6.50 -9.58
CA ASN A 29 -15.44 -5.65 -8.39
C ASN A 29 -14.13 -4.96 -8.01
N SER A 30 -12.98 -5.65 -8.14
CA SER A 30 -11.66 -5.08 -7.89
C SER A 30 -11.36 -3.88 -8.78
N ALA A 31 -11.64 -3.98 -10.10
CA ALA A 31 -11.48 -2.89 -11.05
C ALA A 31 -12.38 -1.70 -10.69
N LEU A 32 -13.66 -1.97 -10.33
CA LEU A 32 -14.59 -0.93 -9.92
C LEU A 32 -14.07 -0.13 -8.72
N TYR A 33 -13.61 -0.83 -7.66
CA TYR A 33 -13.08 -0.16 -6.48
C TYR A 33 -11.78 0.61 -6.77
N MET A 34 -10.91 0.14 -7.67
CA MET A 34 -9.75 0.91 -8.12
C MET A 34 -10.16 2.23 -8.78
N PHE A 35 -11.19 2.22 -9.66
CA PHE A 35 -11.72 3.45 -10.25
C PHE A 35 -12.33 4.39 -9.20
N ILE A 36 -13.05 3.85 -8.21
CA ILE A 36 -13.61 4.65 -7.11
C ILE A 36 -12.48 5.31 -6.30
N ILE A 37 -11.41 4.58 -5.98
CA ILE A 37 -10.26 5.09 -5.24
C ILE A 37 -9.60 6.24 -6.01
N VAL A 38 -9.31 6.04 -7.30
CA VAL A 38 -8.70 7.06 -8.16
C VAL A 38 -9.64 8.27 -8.31
N GLY A 39 -10.94 8.04 -8.51
CA GLY A 39 -11.94 9.10 -8.59
C GLY A 39 -12.02 9.93 -7.30
N LEU A 40 -12.11 9.27 -6.14
CA LEU A 40 -12.21 9.93 -4.84
C LEU A 40 -10.94 10.75 -4.53
N THR A 41 -9.75 10.18 -4.75
CA THR A 41 -8.49 10.89 -4.55
C THR A 41 -8.35 12.08 -5.51
N SER A 42 -8.76 11.93 -6.77
CA SER A 42 -8.76 13.02 -7.74
C SER A 42 -9.72 14.14 -7.33
N VAL A 43 -10.94 13.81 -6.91
CA VAL A 43 -11.92 14.79 -6.43
C VAL A 43 -11.40 15.51 -5.19
N LEU A 44 -10.79 14.81 -4.25
CA LEU A 44 -10.22 15.42 -3.04
C LEU A 44 -9.08 16.39 -3.40
N LEU A 45 -8.16 15.99 -4.27
CA LEU A 45 -7.02 16.83 -4.65
C LEU A 45 -7.45 18.01 -5.53
N ILE A 46 -8.29 17.79 -6.53
CA ILE A 46 -8.80 18.86 -7.41
C ILE A 46 -9.69 19.82 -6.60
N GLY A 47 -10.62 19.28 -5.79
CA GLY A 47 -11.51 20.06 -4.95
C GLY A 47 -10.77 20.88 -3.89
N GLY A 48 -9.69 20.33 -3.32
CA GLY A 48 -8.80 21.04 -2.39
C GLY A 48 -8.00 22.17 -3.05
N THR A 49 -7.69 22.04 -4.35
CA THR A 49 -6.85 23.03 -5.07
C THR A 49 -7.65 24.06 -5.86
N MET A 50 -8.93 23.83 -6.15
CA MET A 50 -9.77 24.75 -6.94
C MET A 50 -10.00 26.12 -6.29
N ARG A 51 -10.13 26.17 -4.97
CA ARG A 51 -10.37 27.40 -4.21
C ARG A 51 -9.19 27.70 -3.30
N ARG A 52 -8.15 28.31 -3.86
CA ARG A 52 -6.94 28.70 -3.11
C ARG A 52 -7.27 29.88 -2.21
N ALA A 53 -7.54 29.62 -0.93
CA ALA A 53 -7.75 30.65 0.07
C ALA A 53 -6.52 30.72 1.01
N VAL A 54 -6.20 31.95 1.48
CA VAL A 54 -5.12 32.18 2.47
C VAL A 54 -5.45 31.44 3.79
N VAL A 55 -6.74 31.38 4.14
CA VAL A 55 -7.23 30.54 5.24
C VAL A 55 -7.83 29.28 4.60
N PRO A 56 -7.13 28.11 4.70
CA PRO A 56 -7.54 26.90 4.00
C PRO A 56 -8.85 26.34 4.56
N GLY A 57 -9.75 25.94 3.68
CA GLY A 57 -10.94 25.17 4.03
C GLY A 57 -10.54 23.71 4.38
N ARG A 58 -11.46 22.95 4.96
CA ARG A 58 -11.19 21.56 5.44
C ARG A 58 -10.60 20.65 4.37
N LEU A 59 -11.13 20.66 3.15
CA LEU A 59 -10.62 19.84 2.03
C LEU A 59 -9.22 20.30 1.60
N GLN A 60 -8.99 21.62 1.51
CA GLN A 60 -7.70 22.19 1.19
C GLN A 60 -6.67 21.81 2.26
N SER A 61 -7.00 21.92 3.56
CA SER A 61 -6.10 21.54 4.66
C SER A 61 -5.70 20.08 4.58
N ILE A 62 -6.62 19.15 4.29
CA ILE A 62 -6.29 17.72 4.15
C ILE A 62 -5.33 17.52 2.98
N ALA A 63 -5.60 18.14 1.83
CA ALA A 63 -4.73 18.00 0.66
C ALA A 63 -3.33 18.57 0.92
N GLU A 64 -3.23 19.74 1.58
CA GLU A 64 -1.97 20.39 1.94
C GLU A 64 -1.16 19.56 2.96
N ILE A 65 -1.81 19.03 4.00
CA ILE A 65 -1.15 18.14 4.98
C ILE A 65 -0.56 16.91 4.29
N CYS A 66 -1.33 16.24 3.41
CA CYS A 66 -0.83 15.10 2.67
C CYS A 66 0.33 15.48 1.75
N TYR A 67 0.23 16.64 1.08
CA TYR A 67 1.28 17.15 0.20
C TYR A 67 2.57 17.42 0.97
N GLU A 68 2.50 18.19 2.06
CA GLU A 68 3.66 18.54 2.88
C GLU A 68 4.29 17.31 3.53
N PHE A 69 3.47 16.40 4.03
CA PHE A 69 3.93 15.15 4.62
C PHE A 69 4.77 14.33 3.64
N VAL A 70 4.27 14.11 2.42
CA VAL A 70 5.01 13.36 1.40
C VAL A 70 6.20 14.16 0.88
N ALA A 71 6.08 15.48 0.68
CA ALA A 71 7.19 16.33 0.24
C ALA A 71 8.35 16.30 1.23
N ASN A 72 8.06 16.37 2.52
CA ASN A 72 9.07 16.27 3.57
C ASN A 72 9.69 14.88 3.62
N THR A 73 8.90 13.82 3.43
CA THR A 73 9.40 12.43 3.35
C THR A 73 10.34 12.24 2.16
N VAL A 74 9.97 12.73 0.98
CA VAL A 74 10.84 12.64 -0.22
C VAL A 74 12.13 13.44 -0.01
N ARG A 75 12.01 14.67 0.54
CA ARG A 75 13.16 15.55 0.75
C ARG A 75 14.13 14.99 1.78
N SER A 76 13.64 14.39 2.85
CA SER A 76 14.48 13.78 3.89
C SER A 76 15.12 12.47 3.47
N SER A 77 14.46 11.66 2.63
CA SER A 77 14.93 10.32 2.26
C SER A 77 15.70 10.26 0.95
N ALA A 78 15.30 11.06 -0.06
CA ALA A 78 15.90 11.05 -1.40
C ALA A 78 16.54 12.39 -1.80
N GLY A 79 16.60 13.35 -0.88
CA GLY A 79 17.23 14.65 -1.09
C GLY A 79 16.52 15.51 -2.13
N THR A 80 17.20 16.61 -2.55
CA THR A 80 16.66 17.56 -3.54
C THR A 80 16.52 16.95 -4.94
N GLU A 81 17.39 16.03 -5.32
CA GLU A 81 17.28 15.31 -6.60
C GLU A 81 16.07 14.37 -6.65
N GLY A 82 15.71 13.78 -5.51
CA GLY A 82 14.54 12.92 -5.37
C GLY A 82 13.22 13.65 -5.57
N MET A 83 13.19 14.99 -5.42
CA MET A 83 11.96 15.79 -5.64
C MET A 83 11.41 15.70 -7.07
N LYS A 84 12.20 15.27 -8.05
CA LYS A 84 11.71 14.98 -9.41
C LYS A 84 10.68 13.83 -9.42
N PHE A 85 10.79 12.91 -8.45
CA PHE A 85 9.88 11.77 -8.30
C PHE A 85 8.73 12.03 -7.33
N PHE A 86 8.67 13.26 -6.78
CA PHE A 86 7.59 13.63 -5.85
C PHE A 86 6.18 13.29 -6.40
N PRO A 87 5.80 13.65 -7.65
CA PRO A 87 4.46 13.33 -8.16
C PRO A 87 4.17 11.83 -8.15
N PHE A 88 5.17 11.01 -8.47
CA PHE A 88 5.05 9.54 -8.46
C PHE A 88 4.85 9.00 -7.04
N VAL A 89 5.72 9.40 -6.10
CA VAL A 89 5.64 8.96 -4.70
C VAL A 89 4.33 9.44 -4.05
N PHE A 90 3.93 10.67 -4.34
CA PHE A 90 2.68 11.24 -3.85
C PHE A 90 1.45 10.47 -4.35
N THR A 91 1.43 10.14 -5.65
CA THR A 91 0.35 9.35 -6.24
C THR A 91 0.27 7.96 -5.61
N LEU A 92 1.41 7.29 -5.41
CA LEU A 92 1.48 6.00 -4.74
C LEU A 92 0.96 6.08 -3.30
N PHE A 93 1.43 7.07 -2.53
CA PHE A 93 0.99 7.29 -1.16
C PHE A 93 -0.53 7.48 -1.09
N MET A 94 -1.07 8.39 -1.90
CA MET A 94 -2.50 8.70 -1.92
C MET A 94 -3.33 7.49 -2.36
N PHE A 95 -2.86 6.73 -3.37
CA PHE A 95 -3.56 5.54 -3.83
C PHE A 95 -3.60 4.45 -2.74
N VAL A 96 -2.46 4.14 -2.11
CA VAL A 96 -2.39 3.11 -1.06
C VAL A 96 -3.18 3.55 0.17
N LEU A 97 -3.07 4.82 0.58
CA LEU A 97 -3.82 5.36 1.72
C LEU A 97 -5.33 5.27 1.48
N ALA A 98 -5.80 5.74 0.33
CA ALA A 98 -7.24 5.70 0.01
C ALA A 98 -7.74 4.27 -0.17
N ALA A 99 -6.95 3.37 -0.77
CA ALA A 99 -7.29 1.96 -0.91
C ALA A 99 -7.44 1.27 0.45
N ASN A 100 -6.54 1.55 1.38
CA ASN A 100 -6.60 1.00 2.73
C ASN A 100 -7.78 1.59 3.53
N LEU A 101 -8.00 2.91 3.46
CA LEU A 101 -9.10 3.57 4.18
C LEU A 101 -10.48 3.15 3.66
N ILE A 102 -10.65 3.03 2.33
CA ILE A 102 -11.91 2.53 1.74
C ILE A 102 -12.12 1.06 2.12
N GLY A 103 -11.04 0.27 2.14
CA GLY A 103 -11.10 -1.12 2.58
C GLY A 103 -11.61 -1.30 4.00
N LEU A 104 -11.37 -0.35 4.91
CA LEU A 104 -11.85 -0.38 6.30
C LEU A 104 -13.36 -0.20 6.43
N ILE A 105 -14.04 0.29 5.40
CA ILE A 105 -15.50 0.44 5.42
C ILE A 105 -16.14 -0.96 5.41
N PRO A 106 -17.04 -1.27 6.36
CA PRO A 106 -17.72 -2.56 6.37
C PRO A 106 -18.42 -2.85 5.04
N TYR A 107 -18.33 -4.08 4.55
CA TYR A 107 -18.88 -4.54 3.27
C TYR A 107 -18.21 -3.96 2.01
N SER A 108 -17.17 -3.11 2.12
CA SER A 108 -16.40 -2.69 0.98
C SER A 108 -15.40 -3.78 0.55
N PHE A 109 -15.08 -3.79 -0.76
CA PHE A 109 -14.02 -4.67 -1.27
C PHE A 109 -12.66 -4.04 -1.03
N THR A 110 -11.77 -4.78 -0.37
CA THR A 110 -10.42 -4.29 -0.05
C THR A 110 -9.47 -4.61 -1.21
N VAL A 111 -9.12 -3.59 -1.99
CA VAL A 111 -8.24 -3.73 -3.17
C VAL A 111 -6.84 -4.23 -2.78
N THR A 112 -6.29 -3.72 -1.68
CA THR A 112 -4.96 -4.06 -1.18
C THR A 112 -4.87 -5.44 -0.51
N SER A 113 -6.00 -6.12 -0.26
CA SER A 113 -6.03 -7.53 0.13
C SER A 113 -5.85 -8.50 -1.05
N GLN A 114 -5.71 -7.98 -2.28
CA GLN A 114 -5.43 -8.79 -3.45
C GLN A 114 -3.92 -8.79 -3.74
N LEU A 115 -3.29 -9.96 -3.64
CA LEU A 115 -1.84 -10.09 -3.83
C LEU A 115 -1.38 -9.60 -5.21
N ILE A 116 -2.17 -9.84 -6.26
CA ILE A 116 -1.82 -9.42 -7.61
C ILE A 116 -1.68 -7.90 -7.72
N ILE A 117 -2.52 -7.13 -7.03
CA ILE A 117 -2.50 -5.67 -7.07
C ILE A 117 -1.28 -5.13 -6.32
N THR A 118 -1.02 -5.68 -5.11
CA THR A 118 0.14 -5.26 -4.31
C THR A 118 1.46 -5.63 -4.97
N VAL A 119 1.54 -6.79 -5.62
CA VAL A 119 2.70 -7.20 -6.43
C VAL A 119 2.87 -6.26 -7.62
N THR A 120 1.79 -5.92 -8.33
CA THR A 120 1.85 -5.01 -9.48
C THR A 120 2.38 -3.63 -9.07
N LEU A 121 1.90 -3.07 -7.95
CA LEU A 121 2.41 -1.81 -7.41
C LEU A 121 3.88 -1.88 -7.03
N ALA A 122 4.29 -2.97 -6.35
CA ALA A 122 5.68 -3.15 -5.94
C ALA A 122 6.62 -3.34 -7.14
N LEU A 123 6.18 -4.08 -8.16
CA LEU A 123 6.93 -4.25 -9.41
C LEU A 123 7.01 -2.94 -10.20
N LEU A 124 5.94 -2.14 -10.23
CA LEU A 124 5.95 -0.83 -10.87
C LEU A 124 7.03 0.07 -10.24
N VAL A 125 7.09 0.14 -8.90
CA VAL A 125 8.16 0.85 -8.19
C VAL A 125 9.52 0.29 -8.55
N PHE A 126 9.68 -1.02 -8.51
CA PHE A 126 10.94 -1.70 -8.81
C PHE A 126 11.44 -1.40 -10.23
N PHE A 127 10.57 -1.50 -11.24
CA PHE A 127 10.95 -1.21 -12.63
C PHE A 127 11.29 0.27 -12.85
N ILE A 128 10.61 1.19 -12.18
CA ILE A 128 10.95 2.63 -12.25
C ILE A 128 12.33 2.88 -11.62
N VAL A 129 12.59 2.30 -10.44
CA VAL A 129 13.88 2.44 -9.75
C VAL A 129 15.03 1.88 -10.58
N VAL A 130 14.87 0.65 -11.09
CA VAL A 130 15.89 -0.02 -11.92
C VAL A 130 16.06 0.71 -13.24
N GLY A 131 14.97 1.05 -13.94
CA GLY A 131 15.03 1.75 -15.20
C GLY A 131 15.71 3.12 -15.09
N TYR A 132 15.37 3.89 -14.05
CA TYR A 132 16.00 5.17 -13.80
C TYR A 132 17.48 5.02 -13.40
N GLY A 133 17.79 4.02 -12.56
CA GLY A 133 19.17 3.72 -12.15
C GLY A 133 20.08 3.42 -13.34
N PHE A 134 19.60 2.59 -14.28
CA PHE A 134 20.32 2.31 -15.54
C PHE A 134 20.36 3.53 -16.46
N TRP A 135 19.28 4.28 -16.57
CA TRP A 135 19.25 5.46 -17.45
C TRP A 135 20.22 6.56 -17.00
N LYS A 136 20.26 6.84 -15.67
CA LYS A 136 21.12 7.90 -15.12
C LYS A 136 22.61 7.47 -15.03
N ASN A 137 22.86 6.25 -14.56
CA ASN A 137 24.21 5.81 -14.17
C ASN A 137 24.79 4.76 -15.13
N GLY A 138 24.02 4.25 -16.09
CA GLY A 138 24.44 3.18 -17.00
C GLY A 138 24.93 1.95 -16.24
N LEU A 139 26.07 1.39 -16.66
CA LEU A 139 26.67 0.23 -16.01
C LEU A 139 27.22 0.51 -14.59
N ARG A 140 27.42 1.81 -14.25
CA ARG A 140 27.82 2.19 -12.88
C ARG A 140 26.75 1.90 -11.84
N PHE A 141 25.49 1.71 -12.25
CA PHE A 141 24.42 1.27 -11.36
C PHE A 141 24.73 -0.08 -10.71
N LEU A 142 25.47 -0.96 -11.39
CA LEU A 142 25.91 -2.25 -10.82
C LEU A 142 26.88 -2.09 -9.64
N ASN A 143 27.50 -0.91 -9.47
CA ASN A 143 28.32 -0.63 -8.29
C ASN A 143 27.50 -0.58 -6.99
N LEU A 144 26.16 -0.52 -7.09
CA LEU A 144 25.26 -0.68 -5.94
C LEU A 144 25.49 -2.03 -5.23
N PHE A 145 25.84 -3.06 -5.99
CA PHE A 145 26.08 -4.41 -5.48
C PHE A 145 27.54 -4.65 -5.03
N VAL A 146 28.42 -3.69 -5.25
CA VAL A 146 29.86 -3.81 -4.93
C VAL A 146 30.20 -2.88 -3.77
N LEU A 147 30.26 -3.41 -2.55
CA LEU A 147 30.69 -2.65 -1.39
C LEU A 147 32.18 -2.34 -1.45
N LYS A 148 32.54 -1.07 -1.27
CA LYS A 148 33.93 -0.63 -1.21
C LYS A 148 34.60 -1.06 0.11
N GLY A 149 35.85 -1.49 0.05
CA GLY A 149 36.64 -1.84 1.24
C GLY A 149 36.55 -3.32 1.66
N VAL A 150 35.89 -4.17 0.91
CA VAL A 150 35.78 -5.61 1.20
C VAL A 150 36.93 -6.39 0.58
N PRO A 151 37.55 -7.36 1.30
CA PRO A 151 38.56 -8.26 0.74
C PRO A 151 38.03 -9.01 -0.49
N LYS A 152 38.88 -9.10 -1.54
CA LYS A 152 38.48 -9.69 -2.84
C LYS A 152 37.98 -11.14 -2.73
N LEU A 153 38.40 -11.88 -1.69
CA LEU A 153 38.00 -13.27 -1.48
C LEU A 153 36.52 -13.40 -1.05
N ILE A 154 35.99 -12.42 -0.31
CA ILE A 154 34.62 -12.43 0.23
C ILE A 154 33.66 -11.66 -0.70
N LEU A 155 34.20 -10.84 -1.60
CA LEU A 155 33.43 -9.98 -2.50
C LEU A 155 32.33 -10.72 -3.29
N PRO A 156 32.56 -11.91 -3.92
CA PRO A 156 31.50 -12.59 -4.68
C PRO A 156 30.33 -13.05 -3.82
N ALA A 157 30.59 -13.45 -2.57
CA ALA A 157 29.53 -13.83 -1.64
C ALA A 157 28.66 -12.63 -1.25
N ILE A 158 29.29 -11.46 -1.00
CA ILE A 158 28.58 -10.23 -0.67
C ILE A 158 27.74 -9.74 -1.85
N ILE A 159 28.27 -9.76 -3.07
CA ILE A 159 27.51 -9.41 -4.27
C ILE A 159 26.27 -10.30 -4.42
N ALA A 160 26.39 -11.61 -4.20
CA ALA A 160 25.27 -12.53 -4.28
C ALA A 160 24.19 -12.20 -3.24
N ILE A 161 24.58 -11.90 -2.00
CA ILE A 161 23.66 -11.50 -0.93
C ILE A 161 22.97 -10.16 -1.27
N GLU A 162 23.71 -9.17 -1.78
CA GLU A 162 23.17 -7.86 -2.12
C GLU A 162 22.19 -7.93 -3.29
N VAL A 163 22.49 -8.73 -4.32
CA VAL A 163 21.58 -8.99 -5.44
C VAL A 163 20.30 -9.69 -4.93
N LEU A 164 20.44 -10.69 -4.07
CA LEU A 164 19.27 -11.38 -3.49
C LEU A 164 18.43 -10.44 -2.62
N SER A 165 19.08 -9.62 -1.79
CA SER A 165 18.42 -8.58 -0.99
C SER A 165 17.68 -7.60 -1.88
N PHE A 166 18.29 -7.12 -2.96
CA PHE A 166 17.66 -6.20 -3.90
C PHE A 166 16.44 -6.81 -4.60
N LEU A 167 16.52 -8.07 -5.03
CA LEU A 167 15.40 -8.79 -5.65
C LEU A 167 14.28 -9.12 -4.66
N SER A 168 14.59 -9.27 -3.37
CA SER A 168 13.59 -9.50 -2.32
C SER A 168 12.77 -8.25 -1.96
N ARG A 169 13.26 -7.04 -2.31
CA ARG A 169 12.60 -5.76 -2.00
C ARG A 169 11.14 -5.69 -2.50
N PRO A 170 10.82 -5.94 -3.80
CA PRO A 170 9.43 -5.91 -4.26
C PRO A 170 8.56 -7.00 -3.62
N VAL A 171 9.12 -8.17 -3.34
CA VAL A 171 8.40 -9.27 -2.68
C VAL A 171 8.01 -8.84 -1.26
N SER A 172 8.98 -8.40 -0.46
CA SER A 172 8.74 -7.94 0.91
C SER A 172 7.76 -6.75 0.96
N HIS A 173 7.85 -5.86 -0.02
CA HIS A 173 7.00 -4.67 -0.14
C HIS A 173 5.53 -5.04 -0.43
N SER A 174 5.30 -5.95 -1.38
CA SER A 174 3.97 -6.41 -1.74
C SER A 174 3.32 -7.28 -0.66
N VAL A 175 4.08 -8.26 -0.13
CA VAL A 175 3.58 -9.18 0.90
C VAL A 175 3.21 -8.43 2.18
N ARG A 176 4.00 -7.43 2.57
CA ARG A 176 3.71 -6.60 3.75
C ARG A 176 2.37 -5.87 3.61
N LEU A 177 2.12 -5.23 2.45
CA LEU A 177 0.86 -4.53 2.20
C LEU A 177 -0.31 -5.50 2.19
N PHE A 178 -0.19 -6.59 1.45
CA PHE A 178 -1.21 -7.64 1.36
C PHE A 178 -1.52 -8.29 2.71
N ALA A 179 -0.49 -8.77 3.42
CA ALA A 179 -0.66 -9.55 4.65
C ALA A 179 -1.28 -8.71 5.78
N ASN A 180 -0.85 -7.46 5.94
CA ASN A 180 -1.40 -6.58 6.97
C ASN A 180 -2.90 -6.33 6.77
N MET A 181 -3.31 -6.03 5.53
CA MET A 181 -4.72 -5.75 5.23
C MET A 181 -5.58 -7.00 5.31
N LEU A 182 -5.09 -8.13 4.76
CA LEU A 182 -5.83 -9.40 4.82
C LEU A 182 -5.98 -9.90 6.27
N ALA A 183 -4.88 -9.94 7.03
CA ALA A 183 -4.89 -10.43 8.41
C ALA A 183 -5.75 -9.55 9.33
N GLY A 184 -5.68 -8.22 9.19
CA GLY A 184 -6.47 -7.26 9.95
C GLY A 184 -7.98 -7.51 9.75
N HIS A 185 -8.42 -7.55 8.49
CA HIS A 185 -9.83 -7.79 8.16
C HIS A 185 -10.35 -9.15 8.64
N ILE A 186 -9.58 -10.23 8.43
CA ILE A 186 -9.98 -11.57 8.91
C ILE A 186 -10.14 -11.56 10.42
N THR A 187 -9.17 -11.00 11.14
CA THR A 187 -9.20 -10.93 12.61
C THR A 187 -10.42 -10.14 13.09
N LEU A 188 -10.70 -8.99 12.48
CA LEU A 188 -11.83 -8.13 12.83
C LEU A 188 -13.17 -8.85 12.60
N GLN A 189 -13.32 -9.57 11.48
CA GLN A 189 -14.52 -10.35 11.17
C GLN A 189 -14.73 -11.53 12.12
N VAL A 190 -13.66 -12.22 12.52
CA VAL A 190 -13.71 -13.33 13.50
C VAL A 190 -14.22 -12.82 14.85
N PHE A 191 -13.67 -11.72 15.37
CA PHE A 191 -14.15 -11.14 16.63
C PHE A 191 -15.58 -10.59 16.52
N ALA A 192 -15.95 -9.97 15.40
CA ALA A 192 -17.34 -9.56 15.14
C ALA A 192 -18.29 -10.76 15.11
N GLY A 193 -17.87 -11.89 14.55
CA GLY A 193 -18.60 -13.15 14.58
C GLY A 193 -18.81 -13.65 16.02
N PHE A 194 -17.81 -13.57 16.89
CA PHE A 194 -17.96 -13.91 18.31
C PHE A 194 -18.97 -13.00 19.03
N VAL A 195 -18.98 -11.70 18.73
CA VAL A 195 -19.97 -10.76 19.30
C VAL A 195 -21.40 -11.21 18.95
N ILE A 196 -21.64 -11.55 17.67
CA ILE A 196 -22.96 -11.98 17.20
C ILE A 196 -23.36 -13.33 17.82
N MET A 197 -22.44 -14.29 17.85
CA MET A 197 -22.69 -15.64 18.37
C MET A 197 -22.99 -15.61 19.88
N LEU A 198 -22.17 -14.91 20.67
CA LEU A 198 -22.39 -14.77 22.10
C LEU A 198 -23.63 -13.93 22.40
N GLY A 199 -23.85 -12.81 21.68
CA GLY A 199 -25.03 -11.96 21.88
C GLY A 199 -26.36 -12.68 21.63
N SER A 200 -26.38 -13.72 20.80
CA SER A 200 -27.58 -14.55 20.57
C SER A 200 -27.85 -15.59 21.67
N ALA A 201 -26.93 -15.84 22.60
CA ALA A 201 -27.02 -16.86 23.65
C ALA A 201 -27.79 -16.38 24.91
N GLY A 202 -28.53 -15.27 24.88
CA GLY A 202 -29.30 -14.72 25.97
C GLY A 202 -28.51 -13.74 26.87
N ILE A 203 -29.06 -13.42 28.04
CA ILE A 203 -28.52 -12.35 28.93
C ILE A 203 -27.07 -12.62 29.35
N LEU A 204 -26.71 -13.85 29.71
CA LEU A 204 -25.34 -14.21 30.05
C LEU A 204 -24.41 -14.10 28.83
N GLY A 205 -24.94 -14.39 27.64
CA GLY A 205 -24.19 -14.24 26.37
C GLY A 205 -23.89 -12.77 26.05
N ILE A 206 -24.76 -11.83 26.38
CA ILE A 206 -24.53 -10.39 26.22
C ILE A 206 -23.35 -9.92 27.07
N PHE A 207 -23.25 -10.36 28.32
CA PHE A 207 -22.08 -10.08 29.16
C PHE A 207 -20.80 -10.68 28.57
N GLY A 208 -20.88 -11.93 28.06
CA GLY A 208 -19.75 -12.57 27.37
C GLY A 208 -19.33 -11.86 26.08
N ALA A 209 -20.27 -11.28 25.34
CA ALA A 209 -20.02 -10.55 24.10
C ALA A 209 -19.28 -9.21 24.32
N THR A 210 -19.28 -8.66 25.53
CA THR A 210 -18.64 -7.37 25.85
C THR A 210 -17.13 -7.42 25.57
N LEU A 211 -16.46 -8.50 25.94
CA LEU A 211 -14.99 -8.63 25.71
C LEU A 211 -14.64 -8.68 24.22
N PRO A 212 -15.24 -9.55 23.38
CA PRO A 212 -15.01 -9.50 21.93
C PRO A 212 -15.38 -8.16 21.30
N PHE A 213 -16.44 -7.48 21.78
CA PHE A 213 -16.82 -6.16 21.26
C PHE A 213 -15.74 -5.10 21.52
N ILE A 214 -15.18 -5.07 22.74
CA ILE A 214 -14.06 -4.17 23.07
C ILE A 214 -12.86 -4.49 22.15
N MET A 215 -12.58 -5.79 21.90
CA MET A 215 -11.52 -6.19 20.99
C MET A 215 -11.76 -5.72 19.56
N VAL A 216 -12.99 -5.78 19.04
CA VAL A 216 -13.34 -5.25 17.71
C VAL A 216 -13.03 -3.75 17.62
N VAL A 217 -13.40 -2.96 18.64
CA VAL A 217 -13.14 -1.52 18.66
C VAL A 217 -11.64 -1.22 18.68
N LEU A 218 -10.88 -1.93 19.51
CA LEU A 218 -9.42 -1.77 19.59
C LEU A 218 -8.72 -2.19 18.31
N LEU A 219 -9.13 -3.32 17.73
CA LEU A 219 -8.59 -3.81 16.45
C LEU A 219 -8.91 -2.86 15.30
N PHE A 220 -10.12 -2.28 15.25
CA PHE A 220 -10.46 -1.30 14.22
C PHE A 220 -9.60 -0.03 14.34
N ALA A 221 -9.36 0.47 15.57
CA ALA A 221 -8.45 1.59 15.78
C ALA A 221 -7.01 1.26 15.37
N LEU A 222 -6.54 0.05 15.70
CA LEU A 222 -5.22 -0.44 15.27
C LEU A 222 -5.15 -0.53 13.73
N GLU A 223 -6.18 -1.06 13.08
CA GLU A 223 -6.22 -1.24 11.62
C GLU A 223 -6.22 0.11 10.90
N LEU A 224 -6.91 1.12 11.44
CA LEU A 224 -6.86 2.49 10.93
C LEU A 224 -5.43 3.06 10.99
N LEU A 225 -4.74 2.86 12.11
CA LEU A 225 -3.34 3.28 12.28
C LEU A 225 -2.43 2.54 11.30
N VAL A 226 -2.60 1.22 11.17
CA VAL A 226 -1.84 0.38 10.22
C VAL A 226 -2.10 0.81 8.77
N ALA A 227 -3.33 1.16 8.41
CA ALA A 227 -3.68 1.64 7.07
C ALA A 227 -2.86 2.88 6.67
N PHE A 228 -2.72 3.84 7.59
CA PHE A 228 -1.88 5.02 7.39
C PHE A 228 -0.38 4.67 7.36
N LEU A 229 0.09 3.93 8.36
CA LEU A 229 1.50 3.53 8.45
C LEU A 229 1.95 2.74 7.23
N GLN A 230 1.08 1.89 6.68
CA GLN A 230 1.41 1.07 5.52
C GLN A 230 1.59 1.94 4.25
N ALA A 231 0.73 2.96 4.06
CA ALA A 231 0.90 3.92 2.98
C ALA A 231 2.21 4.72 3.14
N TYR A 232 2.53 5.13 4.37
CA TYR A 232 3.78 5.81 4.68
C TYR A 232 5.00 4.94 4.42
N VAL A 233 5.00 3.68 4.92
CA VAL A 233 6.10 2.73 4.70
C VAL A 233 6.29 2.46 3.21
N PHE A 234 5.20 2.36 2.44
CA PHE A 234 5.27 2.19 1.00
C PHE A 234 5.96 3.38 0.33
N ALA A 235 5.61 4.60 0.71
CA ALA A 235 6.22 5.81 0.17
C ALA A 235 7.69 5.97 0.57
N ILE A 236 8.04 5.79 1.85
CA ILE A 236 9.42 5.99 2.33
C ILE A 236 10.38 4.95 1.75
N LEU A 237 9.97 3.67 1.65
CA LEU A 237 10.80 2.65 1.02
C LEU A 237 11.00 2.93 -0.47
N THR A 238 9.97 3.42 -1.17
CA THR A 238 10.12 3.90 -2.56
C THR A 238 11.16 5.02 -2.66
N CYS A 239 11.14 5.98 -1.72
CA CYS A 239 12.14 7.06 -1.67
C CYS A 239 13.56 6.54 -1.42
N ILE A 240 13.73 5.57 -0.51
CA ILE A 240 15.03 4.95 -0.22
C ILE A 240 15.55 4.23 -1.47
N TYR A 241 14.72 3.46 -2.16
CA TYR A 241 15.12 2.76 -3.38
C TYR A 241 15.47 3.73 -4.52
N LEU A 242 14.74 4.85 -4.63
CA LEU A 242 15.07 5.92 -5.57
C LEU A 242 16.41 6.59 -5.20
N ASN A 243 16.67 6.80 -3.92
CA ASN A 243 17.95 7.36 -3.47
C ASN A 243 19.12 6.45 -3.83
N ASP A 244 18.97 5.12 -3.62
CA ASP A 244 19.97 4.12 -4.02
C ASP A 244 20.22 4.16 -5.54
N ALA A 245 19.17 4.40 -6.34
CA ALA A 245 19.29 4.52 -7.80
C ALA A 245 19.92 5.85 -8.25
N ILE A 246 19.70 6.93 -7.49
CA ILE A 246 20.26 8.26 -7.77
C ILE A 246 21.76 8.30 -7.44
N HIS A 247 22.16 7.67 -6.33
CA HIS A 247 23.51 7.69 -5.79
C HIS A 247 24.05 6.26 -5.57
N PRO A 248 24.33 5.48 -6.63
CA PRO A 248 24.85 4.14 -6.49
C PRO A 248 26.29 4.16 -5.96
N GLY A 249 26.54 3.49 -4.85
CA GLY A 249 27.91 3.24 -4.35
C GLY A 249 28.34 4.13 -3.17
N HIS A 250 27.52 4.16 -2.13
CA HIS A 250 27.98 4.58 -0.79
C HIS A 250 28.98 3.59 -0.20
#